data_440f9e7d008569650475e5a7e012e764
#
_entry.id   440f9e7d008569650475e5a7e012e764
#
_cell.length_a   1.000
_cell.length_b   1.000
_cell.length_c   1.000
_cell.angle_alpha   90.00
_cell.angle_beta   90.00
_cell.angle_gamma   90.00
#
_symmetry.space_group_name_H-M   'P 1'
#
loop_
_entity.id
_entity.type
_entity.pdbx_description
1 polymer ?
#
loop_
_entity_poly.entity_id
_entity_poly.type
_entity_poly.pdbx_seq_one_letter_code
_entity_poly.pdbx_strand_id
1 'polypeptide(L)'
;MEGLDDSGLRVMTFLGLKPTQVNRMAQGGNLKETTPEEKEIARIYRRFYLALQLRDLCNEMPIHIVSHKYDTPRGTVQNLAQTCQGFAAGMIKFCEQMGWGAMAAVLDHFSDRLNAGAKSDLLALTKITFIKSRTARVFYENGFKTVAAVANADPKELVPILIQAQPSKVRLKSKDEEKYEEKLVAKAKIIADSANRLWQIEMQQQVYEE
;
A
#
# COMPACT_ATOMS: atom_id res chain seq x y z
N MET A 1 19.86 1.30 -5.27
CA MET A 1 19.45 2.73 -5.27
C MET A 1 19.09 3.23 -6.67
N GLU A 2 18.60 2.38 -7.52
CA GLU A 2 17.98 2.77 -8.78
C GLU A 2 16.74 3.61 -8.46
N GLY A 3 16.73 4.89 -8.88
CA GLY A 3 15.59 5.79 -8.72
C GLY A 3 15.73 6.93 -7.69
N LEU A 4 16.87 7.17 -7.06
CA LEU A 4 17.12 8.45 -6.41
C LEU A 4 17.54 9.46 -7.49
N ASP A 5 16.71 10.49 -7.66
CA ASP A 5 17.04 11.65 -8.48
C ASP A 5 18.09 12.54 -7.79
N ASP A 6 18.61 13.52 -8.51
CA ASP A 6 19.62 14.46 -7.98
C ASP A 6 19.16 15.17 -6.71
N SER A 7 17.86 15.45 -6.56
CA SER A 7 17.32 16.09 -5.37
C SER A 7 17.37 15.16 -4.15
N GLY A 8 17.05 13.88 -4.32
CA GLY A 8 17.19 12.87 -3.26
C GLY A 8 18.64 12.67 -2.82
N LEU A 9 19.59 12.67 -3.75
CA LEU A 9 21.03 12.61 -3.45
C LEU A 9 21.51 13.85 -2.67
N ARG A 10 21.05 15.03 -3.04
CA ARG A 10 21.35 16.28 -2.31
C ARG A 10 20.83 16.25 -0.88
N VAL A 11 19.56 15.83 -0.66
CA VAL A 11 19.00 15.68 0.68
C VAL A 11 19.80 14.69 1.51
N MET A 12 20.20 13.56 0.92
CA MET A 12 21.03 12.56 1.60
C MET A 12 22.40 13.15 2.02
N THR A 13 23.02 13.95 1.16
CA THR A 13 24.27 14.65 1.47
C THR A 13 24.10 15.68 2.59
N PHE A 14 23.04 16.47 2.56
CA PHE A 14 22.72 17.44 3.63
C PHE A 14 22.49 16.77 4.99
N LEU A 15 21.92 15.57 5.01
CA LEU A 15 21.71 14.79 6.22
C LEU A 15 22.97 14.03 6.68
N GLY A 16 24.09 14.11 5.94
CA GLY A 16 25.33 13.39 6.24
C GLY A 16 25.22 11.88 6.07
N LEU A 17 24.28 11.41 5.24
CA LEU A 17 24.01 9.99 5.04
C LEU A 17 24.90 9.41 3.93
N LYS A 18 25.43 8.21 4.17
CA LYS A 18 26.24 7.48 3.21
C LYS A 18 25.37 6.53 2.36
N PRO A 19 25.46 6.55 1.01
CA PRO A 19 24.71 5.67 0.13
C PRO A 19 24.88 4.19 0.45
N THR A 20 26.07 3.78 0.83
CA THR A 20 26.41 2.41 1.21
C THR A 20 25.60 1.90 2.41
N GLN A 21 25.36 2.75 3.41
CA GLN A 21 24.57 2.41 4.58
C GLN A 21 23.06 2.31 4.25
N VAL A 22 22.58 3.21 3.41
CA VAL A 22 21.17 3.17 2.94
C VAL A 22 20.92 1.89 2.13
N ASN A 23 21.87 1.51 1.24
CA ASN A 23 21.78 0.25 0.49
C ASN A 23 21.80 -0.98 1.41
N ARG A 24 22.65 -0.94 2.45
CA ARG A 24 22.71 -2.03 3.44
C ARG A 24 21.37 -2.20 4.16
N MET A 25 20.71 -1.11 4.53
CA MET A 25 19.36 -1.16 5.13
C MET A 25 18.33 -1.74 4.16
N ALA A 26 18.38 -1.35 2.88
CA ALA A 26 17.52 -1.88 1.84
C ALA A 26 17.69 -3.40 1.63
N GLN A 27 18.83 -3.95 2.02
CA GLN A 27 19.14 -5.37 1.97
C GLN A 27 18.90 -6.08 3.31
N GLY A 28 18.16 -5.46 4.25
CA GLY A 28 17.87 -6.04 5.56
C GLY A 28 19.02 -5.96 6.56
N GLY A 29 20.10 -5.24 6.26
CA GLY A 29 21.25 -5.10 7.14
C GLY A 29 20.96 -4.16 8.32
N ASN A 30 21.38 -4.58 9.52
CA ASN A 30 21.25 -3.77 10.73
C ASN A 30 22.32 -2.67 10.80
N LEU A 31 21.92 -1.51 11.31
CA LEU A 31 22.84 -0.44 11.69
C LEU A 31 23.41 -0.72 13.09
N LYS A 32 24.62 -0.22 13.33
CA LYS A 32 25.22 -0.25 14.67
C LYS A 32 24.49 0.72 15.60
N GLU A 33 24.16 0.29 16.79
CA GLU A 33 23.40 1.06 17.79
C GLU A 33 23.93 0.82 19.22
N THR A 34 25.25 0.79 19.35
CA THR A 34 25.92 0.48 20.62
C THR A 34 26.05 1.74 21.48
N THR A 35 26.43 2.85 20.88
CA THR A 35 26.56 4.14 21.57
C THR A 35 25.36 5.06 21.36
N PRO A 36 25.14 6.07 22.24
CA PRO A 36 24.10 7.06 22.04
C PRO A 36 24.19 7.80 20.69
N GLU A 37 25.41 8.12 20.24
CA GLU A 37 25.66 8.76 18.96
C GLU A 37 25.28 7.85 17.79
N GLU A 38 25.66 6.57 17.86
CA GLU A 38 25.27 5.57 16.85
C GLU A 38 23.76 5.40 16.75
N LYS A 39 23.05 5.43 17.88
CA LYS A 39 21.57 5.36 17.92
C LYS A 39 20.93 6.57 17.23
N GLU A 40 21.45 7.78 17.46
CA GLU A 40 20.92 8.99 16.81
C GLU A 40 21.18 8.96 15.30
N ILE A 41 22.38 8.55 14.86
CA ILE A 41 22.71 8.36 13.45
C ILE A 41 21.79 7.31 12.83
N ALA A 42 21.60 6.15 13.47
CA ALA A 42 20.71 5.11 13.00
C ALA A 42 19.26 5.59 12.87
N ARG A 43 18.80 6.45 13.79
CA ARG A 43 17.48 7.08 13.75
C ARG A 43 17.30 7.97 12.52
N ILE A 44 18.33 8.74 12.13
CA ILE A 44 18.29 9.59 10.93
C ILE A 44 18.21 8.71 9.67
N TYR A 45 19.00 7.64 9.58
CA TYR A 45 18.93 6.68 8.47
C TYR A 45 17.54 6.04 8.34
N ARG A 46 16.94 5.59 9.44
CA ARG A 46 15.59 5.02 9.43
C ARG A 46 14.55 6.01 8.94
N ARG A 47 14.59 7.25 9.42
CA ARG A 47 13.68 8.33 8.98
C ARG A 47 13.83 8.61 7.49
N PHE A 48 15.05 8.67 6.99
CA PHE A 48 15.30 8.84 5.57
C PHE A 48 14.74 7.67 4.76
N TYR A 49 14.93 6.44 5.23
CA TYR A 49 14.40 5.24 4.58
C TYR A 49 12.86 5.22 4.54
N LEU A 50 12.21 5.65 5.60
CA LEU A 50 10.75 5.82 5.64
C LEU A 50 10.30 6.95 4.70
N ALA A 51 11.05 8.05 4.61
CA ALA A 51 10.75 9.15 3.70
C ALA A 51 10.82 8.72 2.23
N LEU A 52 11.72 7.81 1.86
CA LEU A 52 11.78 7.25 0.51
C LEU A 52 10.51 6.43 0.19
N GLN A 53 10.01 5.65 1.13
CA GLN A 53 8.75 4.91 0.95
C GLN A 53 7.57 5.86 0.75
N LEU A 54 7.49 6.92 1.55
CA LEU A 54 6.45 7.95 1.41
C LEU A 54 6.55 8.70 0.08
N ARG A 55 7.77 9.01 -0.39
CA ARG A 55 7.99 9.63 -1.69
C ARG A 55 7.45 8.77 -2.82
N ASP A 56 7.72 7.48 -2.79
CA ASP A 56 7.25 6.57 -3.81
C ASP A 56 5.71 6.44 -3.79
N LEU A 57 5.09 6.42 -2.61
CA LEU A 57 3.63 6.48 -2.47
C LEU A 57 3.04 7.79 -3.00
N CYS A 58 3.70 8.93 -2.74
CA CYS A 58 3.31 10.22 -3.29
C CYS A 58 3.45 10.30 -4.82
N ASN A 59 4.34 9.50 -5.40
CA ASN A 59 4.47 9.30 -6.84
C ASN A 59 3.51 8.23 -7.39
N GLU A 60 2.45 7.93 -6.64
CA GLU A 60 1.39 7.00 -7.02
C GLU A 60 1.87 5.56 -7.21
N MET A 61 3.05 5.23 -6.69
CA MET A 61 3.54 3.84 -6.69
C MET A 61 2.65 2.99 -5.77
N PRO A 62 2.08 1.89 -6.26
CA PRO A 62 1.22 1.02 -5.47
C PRO A 62 1.89 0.49 -4.20
N ILE A 63 1.12 0.35 -3.12
CA ILE A 63 1.65 -0.10 -1.80
C ILE A 63 2.38 -1.44 -1.90
N HIS A 64 1.89 -2.38 -2.71
CA HIS A 64 2.53 -3.69 -2.87
C HIS A 64 3.91 -3.59 -3.53
N ILE A 65 4.08 -2.66 -4.49
CA ILE A 65 5.35 -2.38 -5.14
C ILE A 65 6.32 -1.75 -4.13
N VAL A 66 5.85 -0.75 -3.37
CA VAL A 66 6.66 -0.11 -2.31
C VAL A 66 7.07 -1.14 -1.25
N SER A 67 6.15 -1.96 -0.79
CA SER A 67 6.39 -3.05 0.16
C SER A 67 7.51 -3.99 -0.33
N HIS A 68 7.43 -4.43 -1.57
CA HIS A 68 8.44 -5.29 -2.18
C HIS A 68 9.79 -4.58 -2.36
N LYS A 69 9.78 -3.34 -2.88
CA LYS A 69 10.98 -2.55 -3.16
C LYS A 69 11.81 -2.28 -1.89
N TYR A 70 11.15 -2.08 -0.77
CA TYR A 70 11.79 -1.73 0.51
C TYR A 70 11.85 -2.89 1.50
N ASP A 71 11.50 -4.10 1.10
CA ASP A 71 11.44 -5.29 1.96
C ASP A 71 10.72 -4.99 3.30
N THR A 72 9.61 -4.29 3.21
CA THR A 72 8.83 -3.84 4.37
C THR A 72 7.43 -4.45 4.31
N PRO A 73 6.91 -5.06 5.39
CA PRO A 73 5.57 -5.59 5.41
C PRO A 73 4.55 -4.53 4.99
N ARG A 74 3.61 -4.90 4.13
CA ARG A 74 2.63 -3.99 3.57
C ARG A 74 1.80 -3.25 4.60
N GLY A 75 1.38 -3.94 5.68
CA GLY A 75 0.67 -3.30 6.79
C GLY A 75 1.48 -2.17 7.42
N THR A 76 2.80 -2.31 7.49
CA THR A 76 3.71 -1.27 7.97
C THR A 76 3.72 -0.06 7.05
N VAL A 77 3.77 -0.29 5.72
CA VAL A 77 3.70 0.80 4.72
C VAL A 77 2.35 1.52 4.78
N GLN A 78 1.24 0.79 4.94
CA GLN A 78 -0.09 1.39 5.11
C GLN A 78 -0.19 2.23 6.39
N ASN A 79 0.29 1.71 7.51
CA ASN A 79 0.30 2.44 8.77
C ASN A 79 1.16 3.69 8.69
N LEU A 80 2.31 3.61 8.02
CA LEU A 80 3.18 4.75 7.76
C LEU A 80 2.44 5.84 6.97
N ALA A 81 1.76 5.47 5.88
CA ALA A 81 0.97 6.39 5.06
C ALA A 81 -0.14 7.07 5.87
N GLN A 82 -0.92 6.30 6.64
CA GLN A 82 -2.00 6.82 7.47
C GLN A 82 -1.50 7.74 8.59
N THR A 83 -0.41 7.36 9.26
CA THR A 83 0.20 8.18 10.32
C THR A 83 0.70 9.49 9.77
N CYS A 84 1.38 9.47 8.62
CA CYS A 84 1.90 10.68 7.97
C CYS A 84 0.77 11.58 7.45
N GLN A 85 -0.33 11.02 6.96
CA GLN A 85 -1.53 11.79 6.60
C GLN A 85 -2.11 12.54 7.81
N GLY A 86 -2.30 11.84 8.93
CA GLY A 86 -2.82 12.46 10.16
C GLY A 86 -1.91 13.55 10.69
N PHE A 87 -0.60 13.31 10.64
CA PHE A 87 0.40 14.30 11.04
C PHE A 87 0.41 15.53 10.11
N ALA A 88 0.37 15.32 8.79
CA ALA A 88 0.31 16.39 7.80
C ALA A 88 -0.93 17.28 8.02
N ALA A 89 -2.10 16.72 8.29
CA ALA A 89 -3.31 17.47 8.58
C ALA A 89 -3.17 18.39 9.81
N GLY A 90 -2.49 17.93 10.86
CA GLY A 90 -2.16 18.75 12.02
C GLY A 90 -1.16 19.87 11.69
N MET A 91 -0.14 19.57 10.91
CA MET A 91 0.89 20.52 10.49
C MET A 91 0.34 21.58 9.54
N ILE A 92 -0.62 21.27 8.66
CA ILE A 92 -1.30 22.24 7.80
C ILE A 92 -1.94 23.35 8.66
N LYS A 93 -2.74 22.95 9.66
CA LYS A 93 -3.38 23.90 10.56
C LYS A 93 -2.37 24.77 11.33
N PHE A 94 -1.29 24.16 11.78
CA PHE A 94 -0.21 24.90 12.45
C PHE A 94 0.44 25.93 11.50
N CYS A 95 0.76 25.54 10.27
CA CYS A 95 1.35 26.43 9.26
C CYS A 95 0.40 27.58 8.89
N GLU A 96 -0.90 27.32 8.79
CA GLU A 96 -1.92 28.34 8.55
C GLU A 96 -1.95 29.37 9.69
N GLN A 97 -1.94 28.92 10.94
CA GLN A 97 -1.91 29.81 12.12
C GLN A 97 -0.64 30.64 12.21
N MET A 98 0.49 30.09 11.76
CA MET A 98 1.77 30.79 11.72
C MET A 98 1.93 31.71 10.49
N GLY A 99 0.94 31.76 9.59
CA GLY A 99 1.02 32.52 8.34
C GLY A 99 1.95 31.92 7.28
N TRP A 100 2.30 30.65 7.39
CA TRP A 100 3.18 29.93 6.47
C TRP A 100 2.39 29.28 5.34
N GLY A 101 1.67 30.09 4.56
CA GLY A 101 0.74 29.61 3.54
C GLY A 101 1.37 28.71 2.48
N ALA A 102 2.59 29.03 2.04
CA ALA A 102 3.31 28.18 1.07
C ALA A 102 3.59 26.77 1.62
N MET A 103 3.99 26.66 2.89
CA MET A 103 4.24 25.37 3.55
C MET A 103 2.94 24.61 3.76
N ALA A 104 1.86 25.28 4.14
CA ALA A 104 0.53 24.68 4.28
C ALA A 104 0.07 24.06 2.93
N ALA A 105 0.23 24.78 1.82
CA ALA A 105 -0.13 24.29 0.48
C ALA A 105 0.70 23.07 0.06
N VAL A 106 2.00 23.04 0.35
CA VAL A 106 2.87 21.88 0.07
C VAL A 106 2.45 20.66 0.87
N LEU A 107 2.13 20.84 2.15
CA LEU A 107 1.69 19.73 3.02
C LEU A 107 0.32 19.20 2.63
N ASP A 108 -0.60 20.06 2.17
CA ASP A 108 -1.91 19.69 1.68
C ASP A 108 -1.79 18.82 0.41
N HIS A 109 -1.00 19.26 -0.56
CA HIS A 109 -0.70 18.52 -1.76
C HIS A 109 -0.04 17.16 -1.45
N PHE A 110 0.90 17.13 -0.51
CA PHE A 110 1.53 15.89 -0.06
C PHE A 110 0.51 14.92 0.54
N SER A 111 -0.40 15.42 1.39
CA SER A 111 -1.46 14.61 2.00
C SER A 111 -2.39 14.00 0.96
N ASP A 112 -2.79 14.78 -0.05
CA ASP A 112 -3.65 14.31 -1.15
C ASP A 112 -2.99 13.23 -1.99
N ARG A 113 -1.72 13.43 -2.38
CA ARG A 113 -0.97 12.44 -3.16
C ARG A 113 -0.75 11.15 -2.37
N LEU A 114 -0.43 11.25 -1.09
CA LEU A 114 -0.26 10.09 -0.22
C LEU A 114 -1.56 9.29 -0.08
N ASN A 115 -2.70 9.99 0.00
CA ASN A 115 -4.01 9.37 0.04
C ASN A 115 -4.36 8.67 -1.28
N ALA A 116 -4.05 9.27 -2.43
CA ALA A 116 -4.26 8.68 -3.74
C ALA A 116 -3.43 7.39 -3.91
N GLY A 117 -2.15 7.41 -3.60
CA GLY A 117 -1.26 6.24 -3.66
C GLY A 117 -1.71 5.09 -2.75
N ALA A 118 -2.18 5.40 -1.54
CA ALA A 118 -2.68 4.41 -0.60
C ALA A 118 -4.00 3.73 -1.02
N LYS A 119 -4.81 4.41 -1.86
CA LYS A 119 -6.10 3.90 -2.35
C LYS A 119 -5.99 3.14 -3.67
N SER A 120 -4.99 3.43 -4.50
CA SER A 120 -4.89 2.88 -5.85
C SER A 120 -4.88 1.35 -5.90
N ASP A 121 -4.21 0.71 -4.96
CA ASP A 121 -4.13 -0.75 -4.85
C ASP A 121 -5.49 -1.42 -4.63
N LEU A 122 -6.33 -0.80 -3.81
CA LEU A 122 -7.67 -1.32 -3.53
C LEU A 122 -8.64 -1.00 -4.66
N LEU A 123 -8.44 0.12 -5.38
CA LEU A 123 -9.28 0.52 -6.50
C LEU A 123 -9.27 -0.51 -7.63
N ALA A 124 -8.11 -1.09 -7.95
CA ALA A 124 -8.01 -2.16 -8.95
C ALA A 124 -8.91 -3.35 -8.59
N LEU A 125 -8.87 -3.81 -7.34
CA LEU A 125 -9.70 -4.91 -6.86
C LEU A 125 -11.20 -4.56 -6.82
N THR A 126 -11.55 -3.31 -6.56
CA THR A 126 -12.98 -2.89 -6.52
C THR A 126 -13.64 -2.84 -7.89
N LYS A 127 -12.86 -2.89 -8.99
CA LYS A 127 -13.39 -3.06 -10.34
C LYS A 127 -13.97 -4.45 -10.58
N ILE A 128 -13.55 -5.45 -9.79
CA ILE A 128 -14.05 -6.83 -9.89
C ILE A 128 -15.49 -6.88 -9.36
N THR A 129 -16.37 -7.54 -10.09
CA THR A 129 -17.78 -7.70 -9.70
C THR A 129 -17.91 -8.31 -8.29
N PHE A 130 -18.78 -7.78 -7.45
CA PHE A 130 -19.00 -8.14 -6.05
C PHE A 130 -17.87 -7.82 -5.06
N ILE A 131 -16.75 -7.26 -5.50
CA ILE A 131 -15.70 -6.78 -4.60
C ILE A 131 -15.89 -5.29 -4.32
N LYS A 132 -16.40 -4.95 -3.14
CA LYS A 132 -16.47 -3.59 -2.60
C LYS A 132 -15.25 -3.32 -1.70
N SER A 133 -15.04 -2.07 -1.31
CA SER A 133 -13.86 -1.61 -0.55
C SER A 133 -13.50 -2.50 0.65
N ARG A 134 -14.49 -2.95 1.44
CA ARG A 134 -14.26 -3.87 2.56
C ARG A 134 -13.76 -5.23 2.09
N THR A 135 -14.41 -5.80 1.08
CA THR A 135 -14.03 -7.09 0.52
C THR A 135 -12.67 -7.01 -0.15
N ALA A 136 -12.40 -5.92 -0.90
CA ALA A 136 -11.09 -5.68 -1.49
C ALA A 136 -9.96 -5.68 -0.46
N ARG A 137 -10.17 -5.05 0.71
CA ARG A 137 -9.21 -5.05 1.81
C ARG A 137 -8.93 -6.46 2.31
N VAL A 138 -9.97 -7.27 2.54
CA VAL A 138 -9.82 -8.65 3.03
C VAL A 138 -9.11 -9.52 1.99
N PHE A 139 -9.45 -9.40 0.69
CA PHE A 139 -8.74 -10.07 -0.39
C PHE A 139 -7.26 -9.71 -0.39
N TYR A 140 -6.98 -8.45 -0.29
CA TYR A 140 -5.63 -7.95 -0.29
C TYR A 140 -4.82 -8.44 0.93
N GLU A 141 -5.38 -8.44 2.14
CA GLU A 141 -4.75 -8.95 3.38
C GLU A 141 -4.47 -10.46 3.30
N ASN A 142 -5.26 -11.21 2.53
CA ASN A 142 -5.08 -12.64 2.29
C ASN A 142 -4.19 -12.94 1.05
N GLY A 143 -3.46 -11.96 0.53
CA GLY A 143 -2.47 -12.17 -0.54
C GLY A 143 -2.99 -11.93 -1.97
N PHE A 144 -4.29 -11.77 -2.18
CA PHE A 144 -4.88 -11.44 -3.48
C PHE A 144 -4.81 -9.93 -3.73
N LYS A 145 -3.64 -9.46 -4.17
CA LYS A 145 -3.31 -8.03 -4.24
C LYS A 145 -3.62 -7.38 -5.58
N THR A 146 -3.76 -8.17 -6.63
CA THR A 146 -3.97 -7.71 -8.00
C THR A 146 -5.16 -8.42 -8.63
N VAL A 147 -5.71 -7.82 -9.70
CA VAL A 147 -6.75 -8.45 -10.51
C VAL A 147 -6.27 -9.78 -11.08
N ALA A 148 -5.01 -9.84 -11.55
CA ALA A 148 -4.39 -11.07 -12.05
C ALA A 148 -4.32 -12.17 -10.98
N ALA A 149 -3.97 -11.83 -9.73
CA ALA A 149 -3.93 -12.81 -8.64
C ALA A 149 -5.31 -13.42 -8.36
N VAL A 150 -6.38 -12.62 -8.41
CA VAL A 150 -7.76 -13.10 -8.25
C VAL A 150 -8.21 -13.91 -9.47
N ALA A 151 -7.80 -13.49 -10.69
CA ALA A 151 -8.14 -14.19 -11.93
C ALA A 151 -7.55 -15.60 -12.01
N ASN A 152 -6.35 -15.79 -11.48
CA ASN A 152 -5.63 -17.06 -11.47
C ASN A 152 -5.91 -17.95 -10.25
N ALA A 153 -6.72 -17.48 -9.30
CA ALA A 153 -7.07 -18.23 -8.09
C ALA A 153 -8.13 -19.31 -8.36
N ASP A 154 -8.02 -20.43 -7.66
CA ASP A 154 -9.15 -21.38 -7.60
C ASP A 154 -10.32 -20.69 -6.86
N PRO A 155 -11.56 -20.71 -7.43
CA PRO A 155 -12.72 -20.19 -6.73
C PRO A 155 -12.91 -20.72 -5.31
N LYS A 156 -12.47 -21.95 -5.03
CA LYS A 156 -12.50 -22.56 -3.70
C LYS A 156 -11.60 -21.83 -2.69
N GLU A 157 -10.47 -21.29 -3.13
CA GLU A 157 -9.57 -20.50 -2.26
C GLU A 157 -10.17 -19.14 -1.88
N LEU A 158 -11.08 -18.62 -2.71
CA LEU A 158 -11.74 -17.34 -2.45
C LEU A 158 -12.89 -17.46 -1.43
N VAL A 159 -13.44 -18.65 -1.23
CA VAL A 159 -14.58 -18.86 -0.32
C VAL A 159 -14.27 -18.50 1.13
N PRO A 160 -13.15 -18.94 1.76
CA PRO A 160 -12.80 -18.57 3.12
C PRO A 160 -12.65 -17.03 3.28
N ILE A 161 -12.10 -16.36 2.27
CA ILE A 161 -11.91 -14.92 2.25
C ILE A 161 -13.26 -14.19 2.19
N LEU A 162 -14.20 -14.70 1.39
CA LEU A 162 -15.55 -14.15 1.33
C LEU A 162 -16.30 -14.32 2.66
N ILE A 163 -16.08 -15.43 3.37
CA ILE A 163 -16.63 -15.64 4.71
C ILE A 163 -16.04 -14.60 5.68
N GLN A 164 -14.73 -14.38 5.64
CA GLN A 164 -14.05 -13.39 6.48
C GLN A 164 -14.51 -11.95 6.20
N ALA A 165 -14.81 -11.62 4.94
CA ALA A 165 -15.26 -10.30 4.53
C ALA A 165 -16.69 -9.97 4.98
N GLN A 166 -17.46 -10.94 5.47
CA GLN A 166 -18.86 -10.72 5.89
C GLN A 166 -18.95 -10.05 7.26
N PRO A 167 -19.99 -9.23 7.47
CA PRO A 167 -20.28 -8.70 8.79
C PRO A 167 -20.59 -9.83 9.79
N SER A 168 -20.09 -9.73 11.02
CA SER A 168 -20.26 -10.74 12.08
C SER A 168 -21.73 -11.14 12.35
N LYS A 169 -22.68 -10.25 12.08
CA LYS A 169 -24.13 -10.52 12.22
C LYS A 169 -24.67 -11.58 11.23
N VAL A 170 -24.02 -11.78 10.10
CA VAL A 170 -24.44 -12.75 9.07
C VAL A 170 -23.90 -14.15 9.39
N ARG A 171 -22.79 -14.25 10.13
CA ARG A 171 -22.19 -15.53 10.54
C ARG A 171 -23.04 -16.36 11.49
N LEU A 172 -23.99 -15.73 12.20
CA LEU A 172 -24.74 -16.36 13.29
C LEU A 172 -26.14 -16.89 12.88
N LYS A 173 -26.53 -16.81 11.61
CA LYS A 173 -27.92 -17.08 11.21
C LYS A 173 -28.09 -17.92 9.94
N SER A 174 -27.35 -19.00 9.71
CA SER A 174 -27.76 -19.90 8.65
C SER A 174 -28.14 -21.28 9.20
N LYS A 175 -29.44 -21.57 9.14
CA LYS A 175 -29.99 -22.90 9.36
C LYS A 175 -29.76 -23.85 8.16
N ASP A 176 -29.25 -23.33 7.03
CA ASP A 176 -28.93 -24.06 5.80
C ASP A 176 -27.46 -23.81 5.40
N GLU A 177 -26.52 -24.42 6.10
CA GLU A 177 -25.08 -24.27 5.82
C GLU A 177 -24.72 -24.68 4.39
N GLU A 178 -25.28 -25.79 3.87
CA GLU A 178 -24.99 -26.26 2.50
C GLU A 178 -25.42 -25.26 1.42
N LYS A 179 -26.62 -24.72 1.49
CA LYS A 179 -27.10 -23.70 0.54
C LYS A 179 -26.32 -22.40 0.64
N TYR A 180 -25.77 -22.11 1.81
CA TYR A 180 -24.97 -20.94 2.03
C TYR A 180 -23.57 -21.11 1.40
N GLU A 181 -22.93 -22.27 1.56
CA GLU A 181 -21.68 -22.60 0.89
C GLU A 181 -21.82 -22.61 -0.63
N GLU A 182 -22.88 -23.19 -1.17
CA GLU A 182 -23.17 -23.17 -2.62
C GLU A 182 -23.26 -21.73 -3.16
N LYS A 183 -23.92 -20.83 -2.44
CA LYS A 183 -23.99 -19.41 -2.81
C LYS A 183 -22.63 -18.72 -2.78
N LEU A 184 -21.79 -19.06 -1.82
CA LEU A 184 -20.43 -18.51 -1.73
C LEU A 184 -19.53 -19.02 -2.83
N VAL A 185 -19.62 -20.32 -3.17
CA VAL A 185 -18.90 -20.92 -4.29
C VAL A 185 -19.33 -20.30 -5.62
N ALA A 186 -20.64 -20.12 -5.83
CA ALA A 186 -21.16 -19.44 -7.01
C ALA A 186 -20.66 -18.00 -7.11
N LYS A 187 -20.65 -17.29 -6.00
CA LYS A 187 -20.15 -15.91 -5.92
C LYS A 187 -18.63 -15.86 -6.19
N ALA A 188 -17.85 -16.81 -5.66
CA ALA A 188 -16.42 -16.93 -5.90
C ALA A 188 -16.11 -17.14 -7.38
N LYS A 189 -16.88 -17.99 -8.08
CA LYS A 189 -16.75 -18.20 -9.53
C LYS A 189 -17.00 -16.90 -10.31
N ILE A 190 -18.06 -16.17 -9.99
CA ILE A 190 -18.36 -14.90 -10.66
C ILE A 190 -17.23 -13.87 -10.43
N ILE A 191 -16.66 -13.83 -9.23
CA ILE A 191 -15.52 -12.97 -8.92
C ILE A 191 -14.31 -13.35 -9.76
N ALA A 192 -13.94 -14.63 -9.82
CA ALA A 192 -12.82 -15.12 -10.61
C ALA A 192 -13.02 -14.85 -12.12
N ASP A 193 -14.22 -15.10 -12.65
CA ASP A 193 -14.57 -14.85 -14.07
C ASP A 193 -14.54 -13.34 -14.39
N SER A 194 -15.01 -12.49 -13.47
CA SER A 194 -14.95 -11.04 -13.62
C SER A 194 -13.50 -10.54 -13.61
N ALA A 195 -12.69 -11.06 -12.69
CA ALA A 195 -11.27 -10.74 -12.62
C ALA A 195 -10.52 -11.16 -13.89
N ASN A 196 -10.82 -12.33 -14.43
CA ASN A 196 -10.24 -12.84 -15.66
C ASN A 196 -10.54 -11.92 -16.86
N ARG A 197 -11.79 -11.48 -17.00
CA ARG A 197 -12.17 -10.54 -18.06
C ARG A 197 -11.43 -9.20 -17.94
N LEU A 198 -11.34 -8.66 -16.73
CA LEU A 198 -10.61 -7.42 -16.50
C LEU A 198 -9.11 -7.58 -16.80
N TRP A 199 -8.51 -8.66 -16.37
CA TRP A 199 -7.11 -8.95 -16.65
C TRP A 199 -6.82 -9.11 -18.14
N GLN A 200 -7.69 -9.78 -18.89
CA GLN A 200 -7.58 -9.89 -20.34
C GLN A 200 -7.66 -8.52 -21.04
N ILE A 201 -8.55 -7.65 -20.57
CA ILE A 201 -8.65 -6.28 -21.10
C ILE A 201 -7.37 -5.48 -20.82
N GLU A 202 -6.85 -5.57 -19.60
CA GLU A 202 -5.59 -4.90 -19.21
C GLU A 202 -4.41 -5.41 -20.06
N MET A 203 -4.31 -6.71 -20.30
CA MET A 203 -3.28 -7.31 -21.15
C MET A 203 -3.40 -6.87 -22.61
N GLN A 204 -4.62 -6.77 -23.14
CA GLN A 204 -4.83 -6.28 -24.50
C GLN A 204 -4.46 -4.80 -24.65
N GLN A 205 -4.75 -3.97 -23.66
CA GLN A 205 -4.39 -2.55 -23.68
C GLN A 205 -2.87 -2.34 -23.67
N GLN A 206 -2.12 -3.13 -22.90
CA GLN A 206 -0.66 -3.07 -22.88
C GLN A 206 -0.02 -3.44 -24.23
N VAL A 207 -0.62 -4.37 -24.98
CA VAL A 207 -0.11 -4.77 -26.31
C VAL A 207 -0.35 -3.68 -27.38
N TYR A 208 -1.32 -2.79 -27.18
CA TYR A 208 -1.59 -1.69 -28.13
C TYR A 208 -0.80 -0.41 -27.81
N GLU A 209 -0.14 -0.32 -26.63
CA GLU A 209 0.67 0.84 -26.23
C GLU A 209 2.18 0.62 -26.50
N GLU A 210 2.62 -0.59 -26.88
CA GLU A 210 3.95 -0.91 -27.40
C GLU A 210 4.02 -0.80 -28.94
#